data_988adc3c098252cb3ad5ba45e296559e
#
_entry.id   988adc3c098252cb3ad5ba45e296559e
#
_cell.length_a   1.000
_cell.length_b   1.000
_cell.length_c   1.000
_cell.angle_alpha   90.00
_cell.angle_beta   90.00
_cell.angle_gamma   90.00
#
_symmetry.space_group_name_H-M   'P 1'
#
loop_
_entity.id
_entity.type
_entity.pdbx_description
1 polymer ?
#
loop_
_entity_poly.entity_id
_entity_poly.type
_entity_poly.pdbx_seq_one_letter_code
_entity_poly.pdbx_strand_id
1 'polypeptide(L)'
;MMSNPQALIEPKPIPPEIDRWNWGAFLLNWIWGIGNGTPIALLALVPLVGFVMVFVLGAKGSRWAWRNGRWDSVEHFKRVQRKWAIAGLIVWIAAFALWGAILTGSIALLKHSEAYQMGVAQLQSSPLATNAFGTPITTGNPTGSISTENSSGKASLTFSVSGPKASGTAFVEAVKKDGVWSLTRLAYKLDGRDSVIEIIGGARNST
;
A
#
# COMPACT_ATOMS: atom_id res chain seq x y z
N MET A 1 -13.07 -43.92 -51.11
CA MET A 1 -12.09 -43.29 -50.24
C MET A 1 -12.85 -42.67 -49.07
N MET A 2 -12.94 -43.37 -47.95
CA MET A 2 -13.59 -42.84 -46.74
C MET A 2 -12.63 -41.84 -46.10
N SER A 3 -13.00 -40.56 -46.13
CA SER A 3 -12.33 -39.54 -45.36
C SER A 3 -12.44 -39.86 -43.86
N ASN A 4 -11.30 -40.07 -43.22
CA ASN A 4 -11.21 -40.32 -41.80
C ASN A 4 -11.77 -39.12 -41.02
N PRO A 5 -12.93 -39.26 -40.30
CA PRO A 5 -13.50 -38.16 -39.56
C PRO A 5 -12.74 -37.83 -38.25
N GLN A 6 -11.65 -38.50 -38.01
CA GLN A 6 -10.78 -38.32 -36.85
C GLN A 6 -9.46 -37.61 -37.19
N ALA A 7 -9.48 -36.58 -38.06
CA ALA A 7 -8.49 -35.54 -37.97
C ALA A 7 -8.81 -34.75 -36.69
N LEU A 8 -8.70 -35.44 -35.52
CA LEU A 8 -8.71 -34.86 -34.20
C LEU A 8 -7.73 -33.69 -34.25
N ILE A 9 -8.21 -32.54 -33.88
CA ILE A 9 -7.49 -31.29 -33.77
C ILE A 9 -6.27 -31.59 -32.90
N GLU A 10 -5.15 -31.96 -33.55
CA GLU A 10 -3.90 -32.13 -32.82
C GLU A 10 -3.57 -30.79 -32.16
N PRO A 11 -3.36 -30.76 -30.84
CA PRO A 11 -3.07 -29.53 -30.17
C PRO A 11 -1.81 -28.89 -30.77
N LYS A 12 -1.93 -27.64 -31.23
CA LYS A 12 -0.86 -26.88 -31.87
C LYS A 12 0.46 -27.09 -31.11
N PRO A 13 1.53 -27.58 -31.75
CA PRO A 13 2.80 -27.87 -31.07
C PRO A 13 3.37 -26.59 -30.47
N ILE A 14 3.96 -26.70 -29.27
CA ILE A 14 4.52 -25.56 -28.56
C ILE A 14 6.01 -25.50 -28.91
N PRO A 15 6.47 -24.45 -29.59
CA PRO A 15 7.91 -24.26 -29.81
C PRO A 15 8.65 -24.10 -28.49
N PRO A 16 9.82 -24.75 -28.31
CA PRO A 16 10.59 -24.63 -27.07
C PRO A 16 10.96 -23.19 -26.70
N GLU A 17 11.12 -22.32 -27.70
CA GLU A 17 11.52 -20.93 -27.52
C GLU A 17 10.46 -20.06 -26.84
N ILE A 18 9.20 -20.46 -26.87
CA ILE A 18 8.09 -19.76 -26.21
C ILE A 18 7.70 -20.36 -24.88
N ASP A 19 8.18 -21.55 -24.58
CA ASP A 19 7.90 -22.26 -23.33
C ASP A 19 8.73 -21.70 -22.17
N ARG A 20 8.51 -20.43 -21.88
CA ARG A 20 9.22 -19.65 -20.87
C ARG A 20 8.23 -18.91 -19.98
N TRP A 21 8.75 -18.43 -18.85
CA TRP A 21 7.99 -17.57 -17.96
C TRP A 21 7.41 -16.35 -18.68
N ASN A 22 6.11 -16.13 -18.49
CA ASN A 22 5.38 -15.03 -19.11
C ASN A 22 5.19 -13.88 -18.11
N TRP A 23 6.08 -12.90 -18.16
CA TRP A 23 6.01 -11.74 -17.29
C TRP A 23 4.74 -10.92 -17.48
N GLY A 24 4.22 -10.81 -18.72
CA GLY A 24 2.97 -10.10 -19.00
C GLY A 24 1.78 -10.78 -18.31
N ALA A 25 1.73 -12.11 -18.37
CA ALA A 25 0.69 -12.91 -17.73
C ALA A 25 0.79 -12.85 -16.20
N PHE A 26 2.00 -12.87 -15.66
CA PHE A 26 2.25 -12.74 -14.22
C PHE A 26 1.86 -11.36 -13.68
N LEU A 27 2.29 -10.29 -14.34
CA LEU A 27 2.09 -8.91 -13.87
C LEU A 27 0.65 -8.40 -14.07
N LEU A 28 0.00 -8.76 -15.19
CA LEU A 28 -1.32 -8.26 -15.55
C LEU A 28 -2.43 -9.31 -15.42
N ASN A 29 -2.07 -10.53 -15.07
CA ASN A 29 -2.91 -11.70 -14.80
C ASN A 29 -4.22 -11.76 -15.63
N TRP A 30 -5.40 -11.44 -15.07
CA TRP A 30 -6.69 -11.50 -15.75
C TRP A 30 -6.80 -10.53 -16.93
N ILE A 31 -6.18 -9.33 -16.85
CA ILE A 31 -6.16 -8.34 -17.96
C ILE A 31 -5.41 -8.91 -19.13
N TRP A 32 -4.23 -9.49 -18.89
CA TRP A 32 -3.46 -10.20 -19.91
C TRP A 32 -4.27 -11.37 -20.50
N GLY A 33 -4.99 -12.12 -19.67
CA GLY A 33 -5.79 -13.26 -20.06
C GLY A 33 -6.89 -12.89 -21.06
N ILE A 34 -7.60 -11.79 -20.84
CA ILE A 34 -8.61 -11.27 -21.79
C ILE A 34 -7.94 -10.94 -23.12
N GLY A 35 -6.83 -10.21 -23.11
CA GLY A 35 -6.11 -9.80 -24.32
C GLY A 35 -5.48 -10.95 -25.11
N ASN A 36 -5.26 -12.12 -24.49
CA ASN A 36 -4.64 -13.30 -25.09
C ASN A 36 -5.62 -14.49 -25.26
N GLY A 37 -6.94 -14.26 -25.13
CA GLY A 37 -7.95 -15.32 -25.31
C GLY A 37 -7.83 -16.47 -24.30
N THR A 38 -7.39 -16.17 -23.07
CA THR A 38 -7.12 -17.17 -22.04
C THR A 38 -8.07 -16.94 -20.83
N PRO A 39 -9.35 -17.34 -20.94
CA PRO A 39 -10.38 -17.03 -19.93
C PRO A 39 -10.11 -17.65 -18.56
N ILE A 40 -9.34 -18.73 -18.47
CA ILE A 40 -8.92 -19.32 -17.20
C ILE A 40 -8.15 -18.32 -16.31
N ALA A 41 -7.58 -17.27 -16.90
CA ALA A 41 -6.92 -16.20 -16.16
C ALA A 41 -7.88 -15.41 -15.24
N LEU A 42 -9.20 -15.44 -15.49
CA LEU A 42 -10.20 -14.83 -14.64
C LEU A 42 -10.26 -15.46 -13.24
N LEU A 43 -9.76 -16.70 -13.07
CA LEU A 43 -9.60 -17.30 -11.76
C LEU A 43 -8.63 -16.51 -10.85
N ALA A 44 -7.81 -15.63 -11.42
CA ALA A 44 -6.98 -14.71 -10.63
C ALA A 44 -7.80 -13.68 -9.83
N LEU A 45 -9.09 -13.50 -10.13
CA LEU A 45 -10.01 -12.64 -9.38
C LEU A 45 -10.61 -13.32 -8.15
N VAL A 46 -10.50 -14.65 -8.05
CA VAL A 46 -11.04 -15.41 -6.92
C VAL A 46 -10.07 -15.37 -5.74
N PRO A 47 -10.48 -14.92 -4.54
CA PRO A 47 -9.62 -14.91 -3.36
C PRO A 47 -8.99 -16.29 -3.11
N LEU A 48 -7.74 -16.32 -2.62
CA LEU A 48 -6.90 -17.50 -2.41
C LEU A 48 -6.49 -18.22 -3.71
N VAL A 49 -7.44 -18.55 -4.61
CA VAL A 49 -7.16 -19.15 -5.92
C VAL A 49 -6.34 -18.19 -6.77
N GLY A 50 -6.65 -16.90 -6.72
CA GLY A 50 -5.98 -15.86 -7.49
C GLY A 50 -4.48 -15.77 -7.17
N PHE A 51 -4.11 -15.93 -5.90
CA PHE A 51 -2.70 -15.93 -5.51
C PHE A 51 -1.92 -17.05 -6.21
N VAL A 52 -2.48 -18.26 -6.27
CA VAL A 52 -1.86 -19.39 -6.98
C VAL A 52 -1.90 -19.17 -8.49
N MET A 53 -3.03 -18.67 -9.00
CA MET A 53 -3.22 -18.45 -10.44
C MET A 53 -2.24 -17.45 -11.05
N VAL A 54 -1.80 -16.44 -10.34
CA VAL A 54 -0.79 -15.49 -10.83
C VAL A 54 0.50 -16.23 -11.20
N PHE A 55 0.97 -17.16 -10.35
CA PHE A 55 2.16 -17.97 -10.63
C PHE A 55 1.92 -18.99 -11.74
N VAL A 56 0.75 -19.62 -11.77
CA VAL A 56 0.36 -20.55 -12.85
C VAL A 56 0.31 -19.83 -14.19
N LEU A 57 -0.21 -18.60 -14.23
CA LEU A 57 -0.21 -17.76 -15.42
C LEU A 57 1.21 -17.39 -15.87
N GLY A 58 2.10 -17.06 -14.94
CA GLY A 58 3.51 -16.86 -15.25
C GLY A 58 4.15 -18.09 -15.90
N ALA A 59 3.90 -19.27 -15.34
CA ALA A 59 4.50 -20.52 -15.81
C ALA A 59 3.85 -21.11 -17.07
N LYS A 60 2.52 -21.03 -17.20
CA LYS A 60 1.76 -21.67 -18.30
C LYS A 60 1.14 -20.70 -19.30
N GLY A 61 1.16 -19.41 -19.02
CA GLY A 61 0.51 -18.39 -19.83
C GLY A 61 0.96 -18.40 -21.29
N SER A 62 2.27 -18.50 -21.52
CA SER A 62 2.80 -18.57 -22.89
C SER A 62 2.22 -19.74 -23.70
N ARG A 63 2.10 -20.93 -23.08
CA ARG A 63 1.53 -22.12 -23.73
C ARG A 63 0.06 -21.92 -24.07
N TRP A 64 -0.71 -21.36 -23.13
CA TRP A 64 -2.13 -21.11 -23.33
C TRP A 64 -2.38 -20.04 -24.40
N ALA A 65 -1.68 -18.91 -24.31
CA ALA A 65 -1.79 -17.86 -25.33
C ALA A 65 -1.40 -18.33 -26.72
N TRP A 66 -0.37 -19.20 -26.83
CA TRP A 66 0.05 -19.77 -28.10
C TRP A 66 -1.03 -20.67 -28.71
N ARG A 67 -1.66 -21.51 -27.90
CA ARG A 67 -2.72 -22.43 -28.37
C ARG A 67 -4.01 -21.69 -28.72
N ASN A 68 -4.38 -20.69 -27.93
CA ASN A 68 -5.65 -19.99 -28.08
C ASN A 68 -5.60 -18.88 -29.13
N GLY A 69 -4.42 -18.32 -29.39
CA GLY A 69 -4.25 -17.22 -30.33
C GLY A 69 -3.88 -17.65 -31.75
N ARG A 70 -4.17 -16.78 -32.71
CA ARG A 70 -3.72 -16.89 -34.08
C ARG A 70 -2.43 -16.09 -34.25
N TRP A 71 -1.31 -16.78 -34.32
CA TRP A 71 0.01 -16.17 -34.40
C TRP A 71 0.63 -16.49 -35.78
N ASP A 72 1.12 -15.46 -36.45
CA ASP A 72 1.73 -15.58 -37.77
C ASP A 72 3.12 -16.25 -37.66
N SER A 73 3.84 -15.97 -36.57
CA SER A 73 5.16 -16.55 -36.32
C SER A 73 5.49 -16.54 -34.80
N VAL A 74 6.55 -17.26 -34.44
CA VAL A 74 7.11 -17.26 -33.07
C VAL A 74 7.62 -15.85 -32.71
N GLU A 75 8.22 -15.15 -33.66
CA GLU A 75 8.74 -13.79 -33.49
C GLU A 75 7.60 -12.80 -33.25
N HIS A 76 6.47 -12.93 -33.96
CA HIS A 76 5.27 -12.13 -33.75
C HIS A 76 4.76 -12.35 -32.32
N PHE A 77 4.61 -13.61 -31.89
CA PHE A 77 4.20 -13.93 -30.51
C PHE A 77 5.12 -13.29 -29.48
N LYS A 78 6.45 -13.50 -29.58
CA LYS A 78 7.43 -12.94 -28.65
C LYS A 78 7.34 -11.42 -28.56
N ARG A 79 7.16 -10.74 -29.70
CA ARG A 79 7.01 -9.28 -29.76
C ARG A 79 5.78 -8.80 -29.00
N VAL A 80 4.65 -9.49 -29.18
CA VAL A 80 3.40 -9.16 -28.48
C VAL A 80 3.53 -9.43 -26.99
N GLN A 81 4.08 -10.58 -26.58
CA GLN A 81 4.28 -10.89 -25.18
C GLN A 81 5.25 -9.94 -24.50
N ARG A 82 6.29 -9.46 -25.20
CA ARG A 82 7.19 -8.41 -24.69
C ARG A 82 6.46 -7.10 -24.43
N LYS A 83 5.53 -6.70 -25.32
CA LYS A 83 4.70 -5.49 -25.09
C LYS A 83 3.85 -5.65 -23.83
N TRP A 84 3.25 -6.81 -23.60
CA TRP A 84 2.49 -7.10 -22.40
C TRP A 84 3.36 -7.05 -21.14
N ALA A 85 4.58 -7.59 -21.18
CA ALA A 85 5.51 -7.54 -20.06
C ALA A 85 5.92 -6.09 -19.73
N ILE A 86 6.24 -5.28 -20.75
CA ILE A 86 6.59 -3.85 -20.57
C ILE A 86 5.39 -3.08 -20.02
N ALA A 87 4.19 -3.29 -20.56
CA ALA A 87 2.97 -2.66 -20.06
C ALA A 87 2.72 -3.02 -18.59
N GLY A 88 2.87 -4.30 -18.24
CA GLY A 88 2.75 -4.74 -16.85
C GLY A 88 3.76 -4.07 -15.91
N LEU A 89 5.01 -3.96 -16.35
CA LEU A 89 6.04 -3.27 -15.57
C LEU A 89 5.70 -1.79 -15.36
N ILE A 90 5.26 -1.10 -16.41
CA ILE A 90 4.86 0.32 -16.33
C ILE A 90 3.68 0.51 -15.36
N VAL A 91 2.66 -0.35 -15.45
CA VAL A 91 1.49 -0.31 -14.55
C VAL A 91 1.92 -0.45 -13.08
N TRP A 92 2.81 -1.40 -12.78
CA TRP A 92 3.30 -1.61 -11.43
C TRP A 92 4.16 -0.45 -10.91
N ILE A 93 5.06 0.10 -11.74
CA ILE A 93 5.85 1.29 -11.39
C ILE A 93 4.92 2.47 -11.09
N ALA A 94 3.92 2.71 -11.94
CA ALA A 94 2.94 3.78 -11.74
C ALA A 94 2.11 3.57 -10.45
N ALA A 95 1.70 2.33 -10.18
CA ALA A 95 0.96 1.98 -8.96
C ALA A 95 1.79 2.22 -7.70
N PHE A 96 3.06 1.81 -7.69
CA PHE A 96 3.97 2.06 -6.56
C PHE A 96 4.27 3.55 -6.37
N ALA A 97 4.48 4.30 -7.46
CA ALA A 97 4.69 5.74 -7.40
C ALA A 97 3.45 6.47 -6.82
N LEU A 98 2.26 6.09 -7.28
CA LEU A 98 0.99 6.65 -6.76
C LEU A 98 0.82 6.32 -5.29
N TRP A 99 1.07 5.08 -4.90
CA TRP A 99 0.96 4.66 -3.50
C TRP A 99 1.94 5.42 -2.60
N GLY A 100 3.20 5.57 -3.05
CA GLY A 100 4.20 6.39 -2.36
C GLY A 100 3.77 7.86 -2.24
N ALA A 101 3.18 8.45 -3.28
CA ALA A 101 2.67 9.82 -3.25
C ALA A 101 1.50 9.97 -2.25
N ILE A 102 0.60 9.00 -2.19
CA ILE A 102 -0.51 9.00 -1.21
C ILE A 102 0.04 8.93 0.23
N LEU A 103 1.00 8.04 0.49
CA LEU A 103 1.60 7.91 1.83
C LEU A 103 2.31 9.19 2.26
N THR A 104 3.16 9.75 1.40
CA THR A 104 3.91 10.98 1.72
C THR A 104 2.98 12.18 1.86
N GLY A 105 1.96 12.29 1.01
CA GLY A 105 0.93 13.32 1.10
C GLY A 105 0.13 13.24 2.40
N SER A 106 -0.26 12.04 2.82
CA SER A 106 -0.98 11.82 4.10
C SER A 106 -0.14 12.25 5.30
N ILE A 107 1.14 11.90 5.33
CA ILE A 107 2.06 12.31 6.40
C ILE A 107 2.21 13.84 6.42
N ALA A 108 2.35 14.47 5.25
CA ALA A 108 2.48 15.91 5.15
C ALA A 108 1.22 16.63 5.68
N LEU A 109 0.04 16.15 5.32
CA LEU A 109 -1.24 16.70 5.82
C LEU A 109 -1.33 16.60 7.35
N LEU A 110 -0.95 15.47 7.93
CA LEU A 110 -0.94 15.29 9.38
C LEU A 110 0.05 16.23 10.07
N LYS A 111 1.27 16.42 9.52
CA LYS A 111 2.29 17.34 10.05
C LYS A 111 1.86 18.81 10.02
N HIS A 112 1.13 19.21 8.97
CA HIS A 112 0.64 20.58 8.84
C HIS A 112 -0.66 20.84 9.60
N SER A 113 -1.24 19.83 10.25
CA SER A 113 -2.45 20.01 11.03
C SER A 113 -2.22 20.83 12.29
N GLU A 114 -3.19 21.66 12.65
CA GLU A 114 -3.15 22.45 13.89
C GLU A 114 -3.01 21.56 15.12
N ALA A 115 -3.71 20.41 15.15
CA ALA A 115 -3.65 19.45 16.25
C ALA A 115 -2.23 18.91 16.49
N TYR A 116 -1.48 18.59 15.42
CA TYR A 116 -0.10 18.15 15.53
C TYR A 116 0.80 19.28 16.01
N GLN A 117 0.71 20.46 15.40
CA GLN A 117 1.55 21.61 15.75
C GLN A 117 1.35 22.04 17.20
N MET A 118 0.10 22.08 17.67
CA MET A 118 -0.22 22.35 19.09
C MET A 118 0.37 21.29 20.01
N GLY A 119 0.24 20.00 19.65
CA GLY A 119 0.81 18.90 20.44
C GLY A 119 2.33 18.98 20.55
N VAL A 120 3.02 19.27 19.45
CA VAL A 120 4.49 19.44 19.43
C VAL A 120 4.91 20.66 20.25
N ALA A 121 4.27 21.82 20.06
CA ALA A 121 4.59 23.03 20.81
C ALA A 121 4.42 22.83 22.32
N GLN A 122 3.32 22.21 22.72
CA GLN A 122 3.03 21.94 24.13
C GLN A 122 3.99 20.89 24.72
N LEU A 123 4.38 19.86 23.93
CA LEU A 123 5.38 18.87 24.36
C LEU A 123 6.74 19.53 24.59
N GLN A 124 7.19 20.37 23.65
CA GLN A 124 8.49 21.03 23.70
C GLN A 124 8.58 22.08 24.84
N SER A 125 7.46 22.70 25.20
CA SER A 125 7.39 23.66 26.30
C SER A 125 7.17 23.02 27.70
N SER A 126 6.83 21.72 27.73
CA SER A 126 6.53 21.02 28.99
C SER A 126 7.80 20.71 29.77
N PRO A 127 7.91 21.14 31.05
CA PRO A 127 9.02 20.77 31.95
C PRO A 127 9.13 19.25 32.16
N LEU A 128 8.01 18.52 32.16
CA LEU A 128 8.01 17.06 32.27
C LEU A 128 8.70 16.40 31.08
N ALA A 129 8.39 16.85 29.87
CA ALA A 129 8.99 16.31 28.67
C ALA A 129 10.47 16.74 28.52
N THR A 130 10.79 18.02 28.74
CA THR A 130 12.18 18.51 28.66
C THR A 130 13.10 17.87 29.67
N ASN A 131 12.62 17.56 30.87
CA ASN A 131 13.40 16.82 31.88
C ASN A 131 13.62 15.35 31.44
N ALA A 132 12.63 14.72 30.84
CA ALA A 132 12.68 13.32 30.44
C ALA A 132 13.53 13.12 29.17
N PHE A 133 13.31 13.90 28.12
CA PHE A 133 13.97 13.76 26.81
C PHE A 133 15.26 14.60 26.70
N GLY A 134 15.40 15.69 27.47
CA GLY A 134 16.41 16.70 27.25
C GLY A 134 16.02 17.68 26.14
N THR A 135 16.88 18.68 25.90
CA THR A 135 16.70 19.68 24.84
C THR A 135 17.88 19.64 23.88
N PRO A 136 17.67 19.77 22.56
CA PRO A 136 16.38 19.96 21.87
C PRO A 136 15.56 18.68 21.75
N ILE A 137 14.21 18.80 21.80
CA ILE A 137 13.29 17.71 21.50
C ILE A 137 12.95 17.75 20.02
N THR A 138 13.16 16.63 19.34
CA THR A 138 12.80 16.42 17.93
C THR A 138 11.62 15.45 17.84
N THR A 139 10.76 15.64 16.83
CA THR A 139 9.58 14.82 16.61
C THR A 139 9.60 14.18 15.24
N GLY A 140 9.16 12.93 15.17
CA GLY A 140 9.08 12.16 13.92
C GLY A 140 7.79 12.39 13.15
N ASN A 141 7.54 11.50 12.21
CA ASN A 141 6.33 11.53 11.41
C ASN A 141 5.10 11.13 12.22
N PRO A 142 4.02 11.92 12.20
CA PRO A 142 2.78 11.53 12.85
C PRO A 142 2.07 10.42 12.09
N THR A 143 1.42 9.57 12.86
CA THR A 143 0.45 8.56 12.39
C THR A 143 -0.85 8.76 13.15
N GLY A 144 -1.96 8.26 12.64
CA GLY A 144 -3.27 8.40 13.26
C GLY A 144 -4.31 8.96 12.30
N SER A 145 -5.32 9.62 12.84
CA SER A 145 -6.44 10.14 12.08
C SER A 145 -6.85 11.54 12.52
N ILE A 146 -7.30 12.32 11.55
CA ILE A 146 -7.97 13.60 11.76
C ILE A 146 -9.26 13.55 10.98
N SER A 147 -10.37 13.78 11.65
CA SER A 147 -11.69 13.93 11.05
C SER A 147 -12.20 15.33 11.32
N THR A 148 -12.68 15.99 10.28
CA THR A 148 -13.27 17.33 10.38
C THR A 148 -14.58 17.32 9.64
N GLU A 149 -15.63 17.76 10.32
CA GLU A 149 -16.95 17.93 9.77
C GLU A 149 -17.44 19.36 10.11
N ASN A 150 -17.52 20.20 9.10
CA ASN A 150 -17.85 21.63 9.26
C ASN A 150 -16.94 22.33 10.29
N SER A 151 -17.55 22.85 11.38
CA SER A 151 -16.84 23.51 12.48
C SER A 151 -16.37 22.58 13.59
N SER A 152 -16.67 21.28 13.49
CA SER A 152 -16.31 20.26 14.49
C SER A 152 -15.24 19.32 13.96
N GLY A 153 -14.50 18.67 14.84
CA GLY A 153 -13.50 17.67 14.44
C GLY A 153 -12.88 16.92 15.62
N LYS A 154 -12.21 15.84 15.29
CA LYS A 154 -11.43 15.04 16.24
C LYS A 154 -10.09 14.67 15.61
N ALA A 155 -9.03 14.70 16.41
CA ALA A 155 -7.72 14.23 16.01
C ALA A 155 -7.19 13.27 17.07
N SER A 156 -6.60 12.17 16.61
CA SER A 156 -5.85 11.24 17.43
C SER A 156 -4.56 10.91 16.70
N LEU A 157 -3.44 11.41 17.23
CA LEU A 157 -2.14 11.35 16.58
C LEU A 157 -1.12 10.72 17.51
N THR A 158 -0.20 9.97 16.92
CA THR A 158 0.93 9.34 17.59
C THR A 158 2.19 9.62 16.78
N PHE A 159 3.28 10.01 17.44
CA PHE A 159 4.56 10.27 16.77
C PHE A 159 5.73 9.97 17.70
N SER A 160 6.86 9.61 17.10
CA SER A 160 8.10 9.41 17.85
C SER A 160 8.66 10.74 18.35
N VAL A 161 9.28 10.68 19.51
CA VAL A 161 9.96 11.80 20.16
C VAL A 161 11.38 11.37 20.49
N SER A 162 12.34 12.22 20.20
CA SER A 162 13.75 11.98 20.53
C SER A 162 14.39 13.23 21.09
N GLY A 163 15.20 13.03 22.10
CA GLY A 163 16.05 14.06 22.69
C GLY A 163 17.39 13.48 23.15
N PRO A 164 18.30 14.32 23.65
CA PRO A 164 19.65 13.89 24.05
C PRO A 164 19.68 12.86 25.18
N LYS A 165 18.64 12.79 26.01
CA LYS A 165 18.57 11.88 27.17
C LYS A 165 17.81 10.60 26.91
N ALA A 166 16.75 10.64 26.05
CA ALA A 166 15.88 9.51 25.82
C ALA A 166 15.11 9.66 24.50
N SER A 167 14.52 8.55 24.07
CA SER A 167 13.52 8.49 23.00
C SER A 167 12.21 7.90 23.51
N GLY A 168 11.14 8.09 22.75
CA GLY A 168 9.83 7.59 23.13
C GLY A 168 8.75 7.92 22.10
N THR A 169 7.52 7.78 22.52
CA THR A 169 6.33 8.01 21.70
C THR A 169 5.39 8.99 22.38
N ALA A 170 4.92 9.99 21.66
CA ALA A 170 3.90 10.92 22.13
C ALA A 170 2.52 10.57 21.55
N PHE A 171 1.49 10.84 22.35
CA PHE A 171 0.08 10.64 22.04
C PHE A 171 -0.64 11.98 22.19
N VAL A 172 -1.33 12.39 21.14
CA VAL A 172 -2.06 13.67 21.06
C VAL A 172 -3.51 13.39 20.73
N GLU A 173 -4.44 13.87 21.55
CA GLU A 173 -5.84 13.91 21.22
C GLU A 173 -6.30 15.38 21.24
N ALA A 174 -7.04 15.77 20.22
CA ALA A 174 -7.58 17.11 20.10
C ALA A 174 -9.01 17.08 19.55
N VAL A 175 -9.79 18.08 19.91
CA VAL A 175 -11.13 18.30 19.41
C VAL A 175 -11.24 19.69 18.78
N LYS A 176 -12.01 19.78 17.72
CA LYS A 176 -12.38 21.04 17.08
C LYS A 176 -13.81 21.37 17.47
N LYS A 177 -14.03 22.55 18.03
CA LYS A 177 -15.35 23.11 18.34
C LYS A 177 -15.42 24.52 17.81
N ASP A 178 -16.49 24.85 17.12
CA ASP A 178 -16.71 26.19 16.53
C ASP A 178 -15.54 26.70 15.68
N GLY A 179 -14.89 25.76 14.97
CA GLY A 179 -13.74 26.08 14.11
C GLY A 179 -12.38 26.12 14.82
N VAL A 180 -12.32 26.04 16.15
CA VAL A 180 -11.09 26.14 16.94
C VAL A 180 -10.67 24.77 17.48
N TRP A 181 -9.42 24.38 17.25
CA TRP A 181 -8.83 23.19 17.82
C TRP A 181 -8.37 23.39 19.27
N SER A 182 -8.58 22.40 20.11
CA SER A 182 -8.08 22.36 21.47
C SER A 182 -7.53 20.98 21.81
N LEU A 183 -6.40 20.91 22.51
CA LEU A 183 -5.85 19.67 23.00
C LEU A 183 -6.71 19.14 24.16
N THR A 184 -7.15 17.91 24.06
CA THR A 184 -7.87 17.21 25.14
C THR A 184 -6.97 16.25 25.90
N ARG A 185 -5.93 15.74 25.22
CA ARG A 185 -4.92 14.88 25.82
C ARG A 185 -3.57 15.07 25.17
N LEU A 186 -2.52 15.12 25.98
CA LEU A 186 -1.14 15.04 25.58
C LEU A 186 -0.39 14.17 26.57
N ALA A 187 0.17 13.08 26.10
CA ALA A 187 0.92 12.15 26.91
C ALA A 187 2.15 11.63 26.16
N TYR A 188 3.12 11.09 26.87
CA TYR A 188 4.24 10.40 26.26
C TYR A 188 4.61 9.12 27.02
N LYS A 189 5.22 8.19 26.29
CA LYS A 189 5.81 6.95 26.83
C LYS A 189 7.28 6.93 26.43
N LEU A 190 8.18 6.71 27.39
CA LEU A 190 9.60 6.50 27.12
C LEU A 190 9.86 5.08 26.63
N ASP A 191 10.82 4.94 25.72
CA ASP A 191 11.25 3.62 25.25
C ASP A 191 11.83 2.82 26.43
N GLY A 192 11.45 1.54 26.49
CA GLY A 192 11.85 0.64 27.57
C GLY A 192 11.09 0.85 28.89
N ARG A 193 10.08 1.73 28.95
CA ARG A 193 9.20 1.90 30.11
C ARG A 193 7.75 1.68 29.72
N ASP A 194 6.96 1.05 30.58
CA ASP A 194 5.54 0.82 30.31
C ASP A 194 4.62 1.95 30.79
N SER A 195 5.14 2.84 31.61
CA SER A 195 4.38 3.97 32.16
C SER A 195 4.17 5.06 31.10
N VAL A 196 2.93 5.52 30.97
CA VAL A 196 2.55 6.70 30.17
C VAL A 196 2.50 7.90 31.11
N ILE A 197 3.14 9.00 30.74
CA ILE A 197 3.20 10.24 31.51
C ILE A 197 2.28 11.24 30.82
N GLU A 198 1.27 11.71 31.54
CA GLU A 198 0.30 12.69 31.04
C GLU A 198 0.84 14.11 31.26
N ILE A 199 0.83 14.93 30.19
CA ILE A 199 1.12 16.37 30.25
C ILE A 199 -0.18 17.16 30.33
N ILE A 200 -1.16 16.76 29.50
CA ILE A 200 -2.54 17.25 29.54
C ILE A 200 -3.39 15.99 29.73
N GLY A 201 -4.08 15.90 30.87
CA GLY A 201 -4.97 14.77 31.13
C GLY A 201 -6.25 14.89 30.36
N GLY A 202 -6.66 13.79 29.69
CA GLY A 202 -8.04 13.65 29.21
C GLY A 202 -8.98 13.67 30.41
N ALA A 203 -10.07 14.40 30.33
CA ALA A 203 -11.13 14.31 31.34
C ALA A 203 -11.57 12.83 31.39
N ARG A 204 -11.20 12.10 32.45
CA ARG A 204 -11.80 10.80 32.74
C ARG A 204 -13.27 11.07 33.00
N ASN A 205 -14.15 10.72 32.07
CA ASN A 205 -15.54 10.53 32.40
C ASN A 205 -15.60 9.31 33.34
N SER A 206 -15.53 9.57 34.62
CA SER A 206 -15.94 8.62 35.65
C SER A 206 -17.45 8.56 35.64
N THR A 207 -17.99 7.57 34.96
CA THR A 207 -19.34 7.04 35.18
C THR A 207 -19.22 5.71 35.86
#